data_12614254dc4586cd48f4ea5f06009ca8
#
_entry.id   12614254dc4586cd48f4ea5f06009ca8
#
_cell.length_a   1.000
_cell.length_b   1.000
_cell.length_c   1.000
_cell.angle_alpha   90.00
_cell.angle_beta   90.00
_cell.angle_gamma   90.00
#
_symmetry.space_group_name_H-M   'P 1'
#
loop_
_entity.id
_entity.type
_entity.pdbx_description
1 polymer ?
#
loop_
_entity_poly.entity_id
_entity_poly.type
_entity_poly.pdbx_seq_one_letter_code
_entity_poly.pdbx_strand_id
1 'polypeptide(L)'
;ATVRTSHTRSLGFAVVFLIRRFASSTSAVGRPRLRNFLCASISSPRYCKNKPYPKSRFCRGVPDPKIRIFDLGRRKATVEEFPLCVHLISKEFEQISSEALEASRICANKYFQKNVGKDAFHIRMRLHPFHVIRINKMLSCAGADRLQTGMRGAFGKPLGTVARVDIDQPIMSVRVKDQHKQQAIEAFRRAKFKIPGRQKIVVSDKWGFTKFKRRKFMKMISDGQLVPDGVGVKYIRQHGPLSNWK
;
A
#
# COMPACT_ATOMS: atom_id res chain seq x y z
N ALA A 1 23.70 -51.18 55.41
CA ALA A 1 24.67 -52.23 55.07
C ALA A 1 25.18 -51.94 53.65
N THR A 2 26.34 -51.33 53.59
CA THR A 2 27.62 -51.94 53.20
C THR A 2 27.69 -52.29 51.71
N VAL A 3 28.54 -51.82 50.94
CA VAL A 3 29.96 -51.61 50.81
C VAL A 3 30.39 -51.79 49.34
N ARG A 4 31.33 -50.97 48.96
CA ARG A 4 32.53 -51.12 48.11
C ARG A 4 32.37 -51.11 46.56
N THR A 5 32.96 -50.12 45.99
CA THR A 5 34.29 -49.83 45.39
C THR A 5 34.65 -50.69 44.19
N SER A 6 35.00 -50.01 43.08
CA SER A 6 36.38 -49.83 42.62
C SER A 6 36.43 -49.26 41.20
N HIS A 7 37.15 -48.18 41.02
CA HIS A 7 38.27 -47.93 40.14
C HIS A 7 38.27 -48.60 38.77
N THR A 8 38.27 -47.75 37.68
CA THR A 8 39.47 -47.68 36.84
C THR A 8 39.46 -46.43 35.96
N ARG A 9 40.62 -45.84 35.88
CA ARG A 9 41.01 -44.68 35.03
C ARG A 9 41.02 -45.06 33.56
N SER A 10 40.62 -44.16 32.68
CA SER A 10 41.36 -44.01 31.45
C SER A 10 41.24 -42.55 30.94
N LEU A 11 42.39 -41.97 30.76
CA LEU A 11 42.70 -40.70 30.18
C LEU A 11 42.27 -40.69 28.69
N GLY A 12 41.45 -39.74 28.29
CA GLY A 12 41.11 -39.49 26.91
C GLY A 12 41.10 -38.01 26.64
N PHE A 13 42.07 -37.57 25.91
CA PHE A 13 42.36 -36.21 25.47
C PHE A 13 41.10 -35.44 24.98
N ALA A 14 40.73 -34.38 25.67
CA ALA A 14 39.79 -33.38 25.18
C ALA A 14 40.52 -32.38 24.30
N VAL A 15 40.41 -32.57 23.00
CA VAL A 15 40.78 -31.54 22.02
C VAL A 15 39.67 -30.52 21.99
N VAL A 16 39.89 -29.42 22.70
CA VAL A 16 39.02 -28.24 22.65
C VAL A 16 39.26 -27.53 21.30
N PHE A 17 38.43 -27.79 20.32
CA PHE A 17 38.34 -26.99 19.13
C PHE A 17 37.62 -25.67 19.46
N LEU A 18 38.43 -24.65 19.72
CA LEU A 18 37.99 -23.27 19.84
C LEU A 18 37.69 -22.75 18.45
N ILE A 19 36.46 -22.98 17.95
CA ILE A 19 35.98 -22.32 16.74
C ILE A 19 35.68 -20.89 17.12
N ARG A 20 36.68 -20.02 16.93
CA ARG A 20 36.47 -18.57 16.83
C ARG A 20 35.49 -18.32 15.67
N ARG A 21 34.24 -18.05 15.99
CA ARG A 21 33.31 -17.44 15.06
C ARG A 21 33.81 -16.03 14.78
N PHE A 22 34.54 -15.86 13.68
CA PHE A 22 34.67 -14.58 13.03
C PHE A 22 33.27 -14.16 12.56
N ALA A 23 32.63 -13.29 13.29
CA ALA A 23 31.50 -12.54 12.81
C ALA A 23 32.05 -11.57 11.74
N SER A 24 32.15 -12.03 10.51
CA SER A 24 32.29 -11.14 9.38
C SER A 24 31.00 -10.33 9.30
N SER A 25 31.06 -9.09 9.73
CA SER A 25 30.08 -8.06 9.41
C SER A 25 30.17 -7.76 7.91
N THR A 26 29.70 -8.68 7.08
CA THR A 26 29.34 -8.36 5.72
C THR A 26 28.11 -7.47 5.82
N SER A 27 28.35 -6.16 5.73
CA SER A 27 27.34 -5.18 5.38
C SER A 27 26.56 -5.76 4.21
N ALA A 28 25.32 -6.16 4.46
CA ALA A 28 24.42 -6.64 3.44
C ALA A 28 24.14 -5.46 2.51
N VAL A 29 25.00 -5.29 1.50
CA VAL A 29 24.68 -4.55 0.29
C VAL A 29 23.41 -5.22 -0.24
N GLY A 30 22.28 -4.56 0.03
CA GLY A 30 20.98 -5.09 -0.27
C GLY A 30 20.90 -5.43 -1.74
N ARG A 31 20.89 -6.71 -2.06
CA ARG A 31 20.59 -7.20 -3.41
C ARG A 31 19.34 -6.46 -3.88
N PRO A 32 19.36 -5.82 -5.05
CA PRO A 32 18.15 -5.19 -5.59
C PRO A 32 17.11 -6.29 -5.70
N ARG A 33 16.12 -6.24 -4.80
CA ARG A 33 15.06 -7.24 -4.79
C ARG A 33 14.35 -7.16 -6.13
N LEU A 34 14.23 -8.27 -6.82
CA LEU A 34 13.49 -8.52 -8.08
C LEU A 34 11.98 -8.16 -7.99
N ARG A 35 11.62 -7.15 -7.21
CA ARG A 35 10.24 -6.75 -6.94
C ARG A 35 9.53 -6.16 -8.15
N ASN A 36 10.30 -5.61 -9.08
CA ASN A 36 9.75 -4.87 -10.21
C ASN A 36 9.38 -5.78 -11.41
N PHE A 37 9.87 -7.02 -11.42
CA PHE A 37 9.63 -7.92 -12.56
C PHE A 37 8.21 -8.49 -12.63
N LEU A 38 7.52 -8.63 -11.50
CA LEU A 38 6.18 -9.24 -11.48
C LEU A 38 5.03 -8.28 -11.82
N CYS A 39 5.26 -6.96 -11.76
CA CYS A 39 4.26 -5.93 -12.12
C CYS A 39 4.63 -5.10 -13.35
N ALA A 40 5.86 -5.22 -13.83
CA ALA A 40 6.28 -4.57 -15.05
C ALA A 40 5.95 -5.48 -16.25
N SER A 41 4.68 -5.57 -16.62
CA SER A 41 4.38 -5.93 -17.99
C SER A 41 4.96 -4.83 -18.88
N ILE A 42 5.56 -5.22 -20.00
CA ILE A 42 6.14 -4.32 -21.03
C ILE A 42 5.14 -3.21 -21.44
N SER A 43 3.85 -3.45 -21.25
CA SER A 43 2.74 -2.54 -21.56
C SER A 43 2.37 -1.54 -20.45
N SER A 44 3.04 -1.56 -19.29
CA SER A 44 2.71 -0.68 -18.16
C SER A 44 3.75 0.42 -18.01
N PRO A 45 3.57 1.60 -18.63
CA PRO A 45 4.50 2.71 -18.52
C PRO A 45 4.51 3.25 -17.08
N ARG A 46 5.66 3.14 -16.41
CA ARG A 46 5.85 3.55 -15.02
C ARG A 46 6.04 5.06 -14.88
N TYR A 47 6.67 5.70 -15.85
CA TYR A 47 7.07 7.11 -15.74
C TYR A 47 5.98 8.08 -16.16
N CYS A 48 5.82 9.18 -15.41
CA CYS A 48 4.91 10.29 -15.70
C CYS A 48 5.53 11.26 -16.71
N LYS A 49 5.66 10.86 -17.98
CA LYS A 49 6.28 11.70 -19.02
C LYS A 49 5.34 12.78 -19.58
N ASN A 50 4.07 12.48 -19.73
CA ASN A 50 3.10 13.33 -20.41
C ASN A 50 2.18 14.07 -19.44
N LYS A 51 1.51 15.12 -19.94
CA LYS A 51 0.44 15.79 -19.19
C LYS A 51 -0.72 14.82 -18.89
N PRO A 52 -1.53 15.05 -17.85
CA PRO A 52 -2.72 14.25 -17.57
C PRO A 52 -3.65 14.20 -18.78
N TYR A 53 -4.11 12.99 -19.12
CA TYR A 53 -4.99 12.74 -20.26
C TYR A 53 -6.18 11.88 -19.80
N PRO A 54 -7.25 12.49 -19.27
CA PRO A 54 -8.41 11.77 -18.77
C PRO A 54 -9.34 11.33 -19.90
N LYS A 55 -10.26 10.40 -19.59
CA LYS A 55 -11.38 10.06 -20.46
C LYS A 55 -12.26 11.29 -20.68
N SER A 56 -12.50 11.67 -21.95
CA SER A 56 -13.27 12.84 -22.33
C SER A 56 -13.88 12.66 -23.72
N ARG A 57 -14.57 13.71 -24.23
CA ARG A 57 -15.07 13.71 -25.61
C ARG A 57 -13.95 13.58 -26.67
N PHE A 58 -12.72 13.94 -26.32
CA PHE A 58 -11.53 13.81 -27.17
C PHE A 58 -10.82 12.47 -27.02
N CYS A 59 -11.14 11.69 -25.98
CA CYS A 59 -10.54 10.41 -25.66
C CYS A 59 -11.64 9.35 -25.51
N ARG A 60 -12.04 8.76 -26.63
CA ARG A 60 -13.10 7.74 -26.69
C ARG A 60 -12.50 6.33 -26.74
N GLY A 61 -13.31 5.31 -26.48
CA GLY A 61 -12.88 3.91 -26.54
C GLY A 61 -11.94 3.50 -25.42
N VAL A 62 -12.00 4.16 -24.27
CA VAL A 62 -11.18 3.82 -23.09
C VAL A 62 -11.76 2.59 -22.41
N PRO A 63 -10.97 1.52 -22.19
CA PRO A 63 -11.42 0.35 -21.45
C PRO A 63 -11.69 0.69 -19.98
N ASP A 64 -12.62 -0.03 -19.37
CA ASP A 64 -12.95 0.14 -17.96
C ASP A 64 -11.77 -0.21 -17.05
N PRO A 65 -11.55 0.55 -15.95
CA PRO A 65 -10.52 0.22 -14.99
C PRO A 65 -10.81 -1.12 -14.30
N LYS A 66 -9.78 -1.91 -14.02
CA LYS A 66 -9.92 -3.17 -13.28
C LYS A 66 -10.37 -2.94 -11.84
N ILE A 67 -9.89 -1.85 -11.21
CA ILE A 67 -10.33 -1.51 -9.86
C ILE A 67 -11.69 -0.82 -9.91
N ARG A 68 -12.69 -1.40 -9.22
CA ARG A 68 -14.06 -0.87 -9.08
C ARG A 68 -14.45 -0.60 -7.64
N ILE A 69 -13.85 -1.31 -6.68
CA ILE A 69 -14.16 -1.23 -5.25
C ILE A 69 -13.02 -0.51 -4.55
N PHE A 70 -13.29 0.63 -3.93
CA PHE A 70 -12.31 1.48 -3.27
C PHE A 70 -12.34 1.37 -1.74
N ASP A 71 -13.48 1.04 -1.15
CA ASP A 71 -13.63 0.83 0.28
C ASP A 71 -13.97 -0.64 0.59
N LEU A 72 -13.27 -1.25 1.54
CA LEU A 72 -13.35 -2.66 1.90
C LEU A 72 -13.46 -2.86 3.41
N GLY A 73 -14.05 -3.99 3.81
CA GLY A 73 -14.27 -4.34 5.21
C GLY A 73 -15.49 -3.61 5.78
N ARG A 74 -15.46 -3.31 7.07
CA ARG A 74 -16.54 -2.62 7.79
C ARG A 74 -16.52 -1.11 7.51
N ARG A 75 -16.90 -0.73 6.31
CA ARG A 75 -16.88 0.66 5.84
C ARG A 75 -17.83 1.60 6.59
N LYS A 76 -18.91 1.06 7.19
CA LYS A 76 -19.88 1.84 7.98
C LYS A 76 -19.49 2.00 9.46
N ALA A 77 -18.38 1.39 9.91
CA ALA A 77 -17.92 1.50 11.28
C ALA A 77 -17.72 2.96 11.69
N THR A 78 -18.09 3.28 12.92
CA THR A 78 -17.93 4.63 13.49
C THR A 78 -16.47 5.01 13.62
N VAL A 79 -16.19 6.28 13.82
CA VAL A 79 -14.81 6.78 13.96
C VAL A 79 -14.14 6.24 15.23
N GLU A 80 -14.90 5.94 16.26
CA GLU A 80 -14.40 5.47 17.56
C GLU A 80 -13.91 4.02 17.52
N GLU A 81 -14.52 3.18 16.69
CA GLU A 81 -14.19 1.75 16.62
C GLU A 81 -12.75 1.48 16.16
N PHE A 82 -12.21 2.29 15.26
CA PHE A 82 -10.91 2.07 14.63
C PHE A 82 -9.96 3.26 14.81
N PRO A 83 -9.29 3.33 15.97
CA PRO A 83 -8.41 4.44 16.30
C PRO A 83 -7.09 4.44 15.51
N LEU A 84 -6.56 3.27 15.17
CA LEU A 84 -5.28 3.14 14.48
C LEU A 84 -5.46 3.33 12.98
N CYS A 85 -4.60 4.13 12.38
CA CYS A 85 -4.49 4.26 10.94
C CYS A 85 -3.08 3.94 10.44
N VAL A 86 -3.00 3.15 9.38
CA VAL A 86 -1.74 2.84 8.68
C VAL A 86 -1.89 3.22 7.23
N HIS A 87 -0.84 3.84 6.66
CA HIS A 87 -0.80 4.26 5.27
C HIS A 87 0.31 3.54 4.50
N LEU A 88 0.03 3.18 3.27
CA LEU A 88 1.03 2.83 2.26
C LEU A 88 1.26 4.06 1.39
N ILE A 89 2.48 4.61 1.42
CA ILE A 89 2.85 5.88 0.80
C ILE A 89 3.85 5.63 -0.33
N SER A 90 3.68 6.30 -1.47
CA SER A 90 4.67 6.30 -2.54
C SER A 90 5.86 7.19 -2.21
N LYS A 91 7.06 6.75 -2.60
CA LYS A 91 8.29 7.55 -2.49
C LYS A 91 8.83 7.98 -3.85
N GLU A 92 8.11 7.68 -4.89
CA GLU A 92 8.51 8.02 -6.26
C GLU A 92 7.32 8.66 -6.99
N PHE A 93 7.65 9.58 -7.90
CA PHE A 93 6.69 10.14 -8.84
C PHE A 93 6.50 9.18 -9.99
N GLU A 94 5.36 8.46 -10.01
CA GLU A 94 5.14 7.37 -10.95
C GLU A 94 3.66 7.19 -11.32
N GLN A 95 3.42 6.32 -12.29
CA GLN A 95 2.09 5.86 -12.66
C GLN A 95 1.88 4.43 -12.17
N ILE A 96 0.70 4.18 -11.61
CA ILE A 96 0.28 2.85 -11.15
C ILE A 96 -0.94 2.43 -11.95
N SER A 97 -0.86 1.27 -12.61
CA SER A 97 -1.97 0.76 -13.41
C SER A 97 -3.15 0.33 -12.55
N SER A 98 -4.35 0.35 -13.13
CA SER A 98 -5.57 -0.10 -12.47
C SER A 98 -5.49 -1.57 -12.04
N GLU A 99 -4.78 -2.41 -12.82
CA GLU A 99 -4.52 -3.82 -12.52
C GLU A 99 -3.64 -3.99 -11.26
N ALA A 100 -2.59 -3.17 -11.13
CA ALA A 100 -1.71 -3.20 -9.96
C ALA A 100 -2.44 -2.75 -8.69
N LEU A 101 -3.30 -1.73 -8.80
CA LEU A 101 -4.16 -1.28 -7.70
C LEU A 101 -5.13 -2.37 -7.27
N GLU A 102 -5.79 -3.05 -8.20
CA GLU A 102 -6.69 -4.14 -7.91
C GLU A 102 -5.97 -5.33 -7.27
N ALA A 103 -4.81 -5.74 -7.80
CA ALA A 103 -4.02 -6.83 -7.24
C ALA A 103 -3.54 -6.54 -5.81
N SER A 104 -3.14 -5.30 -5.53
CA SER A 104 -2.72 -4.87 -4.20
C SER A 104 -3.90 -4.85 -3.20
N ARG A 105 -5.07 -4.37 -3.65
CA ARG A 105 -6.30 -4.38 -2.88
C ARG A 105 -6.72 -5.80 -2.47
N ILE A 106 -6.76 -6.72 -3.43
CA ILE A 106 -7.11 -8.12 -3.19
C ILE A 106 -6.11 -8.77 -2.24
N CYS A 107 -4.82 -8.52 -2.41
CA CYS A 107 -3.77 -9.08 -1.58
C CYS A 107 -3.92 -8.64 -0.12
N ALA A 108 -4.12 -7.33 0.13
CA ALA A 108 -4.34 -6.80 1.47
C ALA A 108 -5.62 -7.36 2.10
N ASN A 109 -6.72 -7.35 1.35
CA ASN A 109 -8.04 -7.82 1.83
C ASN A 109 -8.00 -9.29 2.25
N LYS A 110 -7.46 -10.18 1.42
CA LYS A 110 -7.33 -11.61 1.75
C LYS A 110 -6.52 -11.85 3.01
N TYR A 111 -5.44 -11.08 3.20
CA TYR A 111 -4.63 -11.20 4.41
C TYR A 111 -5.39 -10.77 5.66
N PHE A 112 -6.11 -9.63 5.60
CA PHE A 112 -6.92 -9.16 6.73
C PHE A 112 -8.05 -10.14 7.07
N GLN A 113 -8.77 -10.62 6.07
CA GLN A 113 -9.86 -11.59 6.29
C GLN A 113 -9.38 -12.86 6.98
N LYS A 114 -8.19 -13.35 6.63
CA LYS A 114 -7.63 -14.57 7.22
C LYS A 114 -7.15 -14.37 8.67
N ASN A 115 -6.52 -13.23 8.99
CA ASN A 115 -5.79 -13.07 10.26
C ASN A 115 -6.50 -12.16 11.27
N VAL A 116 -7.42 -11.32 10.83
CA VAL A 116 -8.09 -10.32 11.67
C VAL A 116 -9.61 -10.52 11.69
N GLY A 117 -10.15 -11.01 10.58
CA GLY A 117 -11.58 -11.20 10.40
C GLY A 117 -12.19 -10.17 9.44
N LYS A 118 -13.39 -10.48 8.95
CA LYS A 118 -14.06 -9.71 7.88
C LYS A 118 -14.44 -8.29 8.31
N ASP A 119 -14.86 -8.11 9.57
CA ASP A 119 -15.46 -6.87 10.07
C ASP A 119 -14.54 -6.07 11.02
N ALA A 120 -13.29 -6.51 11.21
CA ALA A 120 -12.36 -5.90 12.15
C ALA A 120 -11.42 -4.85 11.52
N PHE A 121 -11.65 -4.49 10.27
CA PHE A 121 -10.84 -3.49 9.55
C PHE A 121 -11.67 -2.69 8.54
N HIS A 122 -11.13 -1.54 8.12
CA HIS A 122 -11.63 -0.78 6.98
C HIS A 122 -10.46 -0.28 6.15
N ILE A 123 -10.34 -0.78 4.91
CA ILE A 123 -9.34 -0.33 3.92
C ILE A 123 -9.99 0.66 2.97
N ARG A 124 -9.23 1.71 2.64
CA ARG A 124 -9.60 2.68 1.61
C ARG A 124 -8.47 2.82 0.60
N MET A 125 -8.78 2.61 -0.68
CA MET A 125 -7.92 2.99 -1.79
C MET A 125 -7.99 4.49 -1.98
N ARG A 126 -6.83 5.15 -2.00
CA ARG A 126 -6.76 6.62 -2.06
C ARG A 126 -6.50 7.15 -3.48
N LEU A 127 -6.17 6.26 -4.40
CA LEU A 127 -5.84 6.57 -5.78
C LEU A 127 -6.95 6.12 -6.72
N HIS A 128 -7.21 6.95 -7.72
CA HIS A 128 -8.15 6.67 -8.80
C HIS A 128 -7.44 6.69 -10.15
N PRO A 129 -7.62 5.67 -11.00
CA PRO A 129 -6.97 5.57 -12.29
C PRO A 129 -7.70 6.42 -13.35
N PHE A 130 -7.49 7.73 -13.34
CA PHE A 130 -8.12 8.65 -14.30
C PHE A 130 -7.30 8.89 -15.55
N HIS A 131 -5.98 8.73 -15.50
CA HIS A 131 -5.11 8.96 -16.63
C HIS A 131 -5.18 7.80 -17.62
N VAL A 132 -5.42 8.10 -18.90
CA VAL A 132 -5.48 7.13 -19.99
C VAL A 132 -4.11 7.00 -20.63
N ILE A 133 -3.62 5.77 -20.72
CA ILE A 133 -2.41 5.44 -21.48
C ILE A 133 -2.79 4.97 -22.88
N ARG A 134 -1.98 5.37 -23.85
CA ARG A 134 -2.15 5.01 -25.27
C ARG A 134 -1.01 4.12 -25.70
N ILE A 135 -1.28 3.26 -26.66
CA ILE A 135 -0.29 2.43 -27.32
C ILE A 135 -0.41 2.56 -28.83
N ASN A 136 0.72 2.77 -29.49
CA ASN A 136 0.85 2.53 -30.92
C ASN A 136 1.34 1.10 -31.11
N LYS A 137 0.43 0.20 -31.46
CA LYS A 137 0.74 -1.23 -31.62
C LYS A 137 1.37 -1.45 -32.98
N MET A 138 2.66 -1.74 -32.98
CA MET A 138 3.42 -2.14 -34.16
C MET A 138 3.39 -3.65 -34.33
N LEU A 139 3.31 -4.11 -35.58
CA LEU A 139 3.47 -5.53 -35.92
C LEU A 139 4.94 -5.91 -35.81
N SER A 140 5.22 -7.05 -35.22
CA SER A 140 6.59 -7.58 -35.05
C SER A 140 6.86 -8.85 -35.89
N CYS A 141 5.96 -9.19 -36.82
CA CYS A 141 6.08 -10.39 -37.64
C CYS A 141 6.68 -10.10 -39.01
N ALA A 142 7.12 -11.16 -39.67
CA ALA A 142 7.58 -11.12 -41.07
C ALA A 142 6.48 -10.55 -41.98
N GLY A 143 6.81 -9.63 -42.86
CA GLY A 143 5.85 -8.89 -43.70
C GLY A 143 5.25 -7.64 -43.05
N ALA A 144 5.71 -7.26 -41.88
CA ALA A 144 5.28 -6.03 -41.20
C ALA A 144 5.46 -4.77 -42.05
N ASP A 145 6.48 -4.70 -42.88
CA ASP A 145 6.78 -3.57 -43.75
C ASP A 145 5.68 -3.27 -44.78
N ARG A 146 4.92 -4.29 -45.19
CA ARG A 146 3.79 -4.14 -46.12
C ARG A 146 2.48 -3.81 -45.45
N LEU A 147 2.32 -4.23 -44.19
CA LEU A 147 1.04 -4.11 -43.44
C LEU A 147 1.06 -2.98 -42.42
N GLN A 148 2.24 -2.42 -42.14
CA GLN A 148 2.44 -1.46 -41.07
C GLN A 148 2.77 -0.08 -41.62
N THR A 149 2.10 0.94 -41.09
CA THR A 149 2.38 2.35 -41.42
C THR A 149 3.59 2.93 -40.65
N GLY A 150 4.30 2.13 -39.87
CA GLY A 150 5.42 2.56 -39.04
C GLY A 150 5.00 3.59 -37.99
N MET A 151 5.73 4.70 -37.90
CA MET A 151 5.44 5.81 -36.97
C MET A 151 4.41 6.81 -37.51
N ARG A 152 3.89 6.62 -38.71
CA ARG A 152 2.80 7.45 -39.23
C ARG A 152 1.53 7.19 -38.40
N GLY A 153 0.94 8.25 -37.82
CA GLY A 153 -0.20 8.11 -36.91
C GLY A 153 0.17 7.50 -35.55
N ALA A 154 1.36 7.78 -35.03
CA ALA A 154 1.91 7.20 -33.79
C ALA A 154 1.19 7.61 -32.51
N PHE A 155 0.18 8.46 -32.57
CA PHE A 155 -0.62 8.88 -31.40
C PHE A 155 -1.19 7.69 -30.62
N GLY A 156 -1.55 6.62 -31.32
CA GLY A 156 -2.01 5.37 -30.73
C GLY A 156 -3.48 5.40 -30.29
N LYS A 157 -3.91 4.24 -29.78
CA LYS A 157 -5.25 4.01 -29.24
C LYS A 157 -5.19 3.82 -27.73
N PRO A 158 -6.28 4.14 -26.97
CA PRO A 158 -6.36 3.86 -25.54
C PRO A 158 -6.08 2.39 -25.22
N LEU A 159 -5.16 2.12 -24.28
CA LEU A 159 -4.81 0.79 -23.82
C LEU A 159 -5.44 0.47 -22.46
N GLY A 160 -5.42 1.44 -21.54
CA GLY A 160 -5.88 1.26 -20.18
C GLY A 160 -5.82 2.55 -19.39
N THR A 161 -6.10 2.44 -18.10
CA THR A 161 -6.11 3.57 -17.18
C THR A 161 -5.07 3.39 -16.07
N VAL A 162 -4.45 4.48 -15.68
CA VAL A 162 -3.45 4.52 -14.62
C VAL A 162 -3.73 5.66 -13.65
N ALA A 163 -3.28 5.52 -12.42
CA ALA A 163 -3.25 6.60 -11.44
C ALA A 163 -1.87 7.25 -11.44
N ARG A 164 -1.81 8.57 -11.51
CA ARG A 164 -0.58 9.36 -11.34
C ARG A 164 -0.39 9.59 -9.86
N VAL A 165 0.82 9.34 -9.37
CA VAL A 165 1.14 9.38 -7.95
C VAL A 165 2.32 10.27 -7.70
N ASP A 166 2.14 11.22 -6.81
CA ASP A 166 3.19 12.12 -6.35
C ASP A 166 3.99 11.50 -5.19
N ILE A 167 5.14 12.11 -4.92
CA ILE A 167 5.98 11.73 -3.78
C ILE A 167 5.20 12.02 -2.50
N ASP A 168 5.28 11.07 -1.54
CA ASP A 168 4.58 11.09 -0.26
C ASP A 168 3.04 11.01 -0.32
N GLN A 169 2.48 10.74 -1.49
CA GLN A 169 1.05 10.52 -1.65
C GLN A 169 0.64 9.14 -1.11
N PRO A 170 -0.42 9.05 -0.29
CA PRO A 170 -0.93 7.76 0.18
C PRO A 170 -1.63 7.01 -0.95
N ILE A 171 -1.23 5.76 -1.19
CA ILE A 171 -1.83 4.84 -2.16
C ILE A 171 -3.03 4.14 -1.54
N MET A 172 -2.84 3.62 -0.33
CA MET A 172 -3.82 2.84 0.41
C MET A 172 -3.75 3.19 1.88
N SER A 173 -4.91 3.23 2.53
CA SER A 173 -5.01 3.48 3.97
C SER A 173 -5.88 2.42 4.62
N VAL A 174 -5.55 2.00 5.82
CA VAL A 174 -6.35 1.09 6.63
C VAL A 174 -6.56 1.68 8.02
N ARG A 175 -7.78 1.56 8.55
CA ARG A 175 -8.07 1.82 9.95
C ARG A 175 -8.48 0.51 10.63
N VAL A 176 -7.94 0.28 11.82
CA VAL A 176 -8.13 -0.93 12.63
C VAL A 176 -8.06 -0.61 14.12
N LYS A 177 -8.39 -1.58 14.97
CA LYS A 177 -8.10 -1.52 16.41
C LYS A 177 -6.59 -1.60 16.66
N ASP A 178 -6.11 -1.03 17.75
CA ASP A 178 -4.67 -0.96 18.07
C ASP A 178 -4.01 -2.34 18.18
N GLN A 179 -4.73 -3.34 18.66
CA GLN A 179 -4.27 -4.73 18.76
C GLN A 179 -3.85 -5.35 17.42
N HIS A 180 -4.40 -4.87 16.30
CA HIS A 180 -4.14 -5.38 14.95
C HIS A 180 -3.06 -4.60 14.19
N LYS A 181 -2.23 -3.83 14.90
CA LYS A 181 -1.15 -3.02 14.30
C LYS A 181 -0.17 -3.85 13.47
N GLN A 182 0.29 -4.97 14.00
CA GLN A 182 1.26 -5.84 13.32
C GLN A 182 0.66 -6.44 12.04
N GLN A 183 -0.59 -6.90 12.13
CA GLN A 183 -1.31 -7.46 10.99
C GLN A 183 -1.51 -6.41 9.88
N ALA A 184 -1.76 -5.15 10.25
CA ALA A 184 -1.92 -4.06 9.30
C ALA A 184 -0.61 -3.75 8.55
N ILE A 185 0.52 -3.74 9.25
CA ILE A 185 1.83 -3.55 8.66
C ILE A 185 2.17 -4.69 7.70
N GLU A 186 1.93 -5.94 8.11
CA GLU A 186 2.22 -7.13 7.30
C GLU A 186 1.31 -7.21 6.05
N ALA A 187 0.03 -6.87 6.18
CA ALA A 187 -0.89 -6.79 5.04
C ALA A 187 -0.37 -5.82 3.97
N PHE A 188 0.07 -4.64 4.39
CA PHE A 188 0.61 -3.65 3.47
C PHE A 188 2.00 -4.02 2.94
N ARG A 189 2.80 -4.75 3.73
CA ARG A 189 4.06 -5.31 3.22
C ARG A 189 3.81 -6.28 2.05
N ARG A 190 2.79 -7.10 2.13
CA ARG A 190 2.39 -8.02 1.04
C ARG A 190 1.80 -7.27 -0.15
N ALA A 191 0.93 -6.31 0.09
CA ALA A 191 0.33 -5.47 -0.96
C ALA A 191 1.38 -4.67 -1.74
N LYS A 192 2.40 -4.16 -1.05
CA LYS A 192 3.53 -3.42 -1.62
C LYS A 192 4.23 -4.16 -2.77
N PHE A 193 4.30 -5.49 -2.74
CA PHE A 193 4.92 -6.28 -3.82
C PHE A 193 4.13 -6.28 -5.13
N LYS A 194 2.88 -5.84 -5.11
CA LYS A 194 2.02 -5.76 -6.31
C LYS A 194 2.06 -4.38 -6.98
N ILE A 195 2.72 -3.42 -6.36
CA ILE A 195 2.81 -2.04 -6.82
C ILE A 195 4.25 -1.78 -7.28
N PRO A 196 4.46 -1.13 -8.43
CA PRO A 196 5.79 -0.75 -8.88
C PRO A 196 6.38 0.34 -7.97
N GLY A 197 7.67 0.62 -8.15
CA GLY A 197 8.37 1.69 -7.46
C GLY A 197 8.67 1.42 -5.98
N ARG A 198 9.01 2.47 -5.26
CA ARG A 198 9.37 2.43 -3.86
C ARG A 198 8.26 3.01 -2.99
N GLN A 199 7.75 2.21 -2.06
CA GLN A 199 6.73 2.64 -1.10
C GLN A 199 7.24 2.51 0.33
N LYS A 200 6.68 3.31 1.24
CA LYS A 200 6.89 3.25 2.69
C LYS A 200 5.56 2.97 3.38
N ILE A 201 5.60 2.12 4.41
CA ILE A 201 4.47 1.90 5.31
C ILE A 201 4.66 2.83 6.50
N VAL A 202 3.65 3.64 6.79
CA VAL A 202 3.67 4.63 7.86
C VAL A 202 2.47 4.43 8.76
N VAL A 203 2.72 4.29 10.05
CA VAL A 203 1.69 4.32 11.08
C VAL A 203 1.39 5.78 11.39
N SER A 204 0.13 6.17 11.32
CA SER A 204 -0.30 7.55 11.50
C SER A 204 -0.47 7.90 12.99
N ASP A 205 -0.09 9.11 13.35
CA ASP A 205 -0.38 9.69 14.67
C ASP A 205 -1.82 10.20 14.78
N LYS A 206 -2.55 10.21 13.65
CA LYS A 206 -3.93 10.69 13.60
C LYS A 206 -4.90 9.60 14.01
N TRP A 207 -6.06 10.00 14.50
CA TRP A 207 -7.15 9.09 14.84
C TRP A 207 -7.87 8.61 13.58
N GLY A 208 -7.84 7.32 13.32
CA GLY A 208 -8.49 6.72 12.15
C GLY A 208 -8.22 7.49 10.85
N PHE A 209 -9.27 7.79 10.09
CA PHE A 209 -9.19 8.59 8.86
C PHE A 209 -9.40 10.09 9.08
N THR A 210 -9.37 10.54 10.33
CA THR A 210 -9.53 11.96 10.66
C THR A 210 -8.24 12.76 10.46
N LYS A 211 -8.35 14.08 10.45
CA LYS A 211 -7.22 15.00 10.38
C LYS A 211 -6.58 15.31 11.74
N PHE A 212 -7.18 14.87 12.83
CA PHE A 212 -6.78 15.20 14.19
C PHE A 212 -5.79 14.17 14.75
N LYS A 213 -4.74 14.63 15.45
CA LYS A 213 -3.85 13.75 16.21
C LYS A 213 -4.62 13.09 17.36
N ARG A 214 -4.25 11.89 17.77
CA ARG A 214 -4.95 11.09 18.78
C ARG A 214 -5.23 11.86 20.08
N ARG A 215 -4.22 12.51 20.65
CA ARG A 215 -4.37 13.31 21.90
C ARG A 215 -5.36 14.46 21.73
N LYS A 216 -5.25 15.20 20.61
CA LYS A 216 -6.14 16.31 20.30
C LYS A 216 -7.57 15.82 20.03
N PHE A 217 -7.73 14.71 19.35
CA PHE A 217 -9.03 14.10 19.07
C PHE A 217 -9.79 13.76 20.36
N MET A 218 -9.12 13.07 21.31
CA MET A 218 -9.73 12.70 22.60
C MET A 218 -10.16 13.93 23.40
N LYS A 219 -9.29 14.95 23.48
CA LYS A 219 -9.63 16.21 24.15
C LYS A 219 -10.84 16.91 23.51
N MET A 220 -10.87 17.01 22.18
CA MET A 220 -11.95 17.70 21.47
C MET A 220 -13.27 16.94 21.50
N ILE A 221 -13.26 15.62 21.68
CA ILE A 221 -14.50 14.84 21.94
C ILE A 221 -15.00 15.11 23.35
N SER A 222 -14.11 15.08 24.37
CA SER A 222 -14.52 15.39 25.76
C SER A 222 -15.06 16.81 25.89
N ASP A 223 -14.52 17.76 25.14
CA ASP A 223 -14.96 19.16 25.13
C ASP A 223 -16.23 19.38 24.28
N GLY A 224 -16.81 18.33 23.67
CA GLY A 224 -17.98 18.41 22.80
C GLY A 224 -17.78 19.13 21.47
N GLN A 225 -16.53 19.44 21.11
CA GLN A 225 -16.18 20.13 19.85
C GLN A 225 -16.22 19.23 18.61
N LEU A 226 -16.17 17.91 18.82
CA LEU A 226 -16.25 16.93 17.74
C LEU A 226 -17.47 16.04 17.95
N VAL A 227 -18.28 15.91 16.90
CA VAL A 227 -19.39 14.97 16.86
C VAL A 227 -19.06 13.86 15.86
N PRO A 228 -19.14 12.58 16.26
CA PRO A 228 -18.94 11.47 15.35
C PRO A 228 -19.94 11.51 14.17
N ASP A 229 -19.43 11.37 12.94
CA ASP A 229 -20.22 11.31 11.71
C ASP A 229 -19.71 10.17 10.85
N GLY A 230 -20.17 8.95 11.12
CA GLY A 230 -19.73 7.73 10.45
C GLY A 230 -18.22 7.52 10.53
N VAL A 231 -17.54 7.53 9.38
CA VAL A 231 -16.09 7.33 9.28
C VAL A 231 -15.27 8.53 9.76
N GLY A 232 -15.89 9.71 9.76
CA GLY A 232 -15.28 10.97 10.11
C GLY A 232 -15.93 11.64 11.30
N VAL A 233 -15.62 12.91 11.49
CA VAL A 233 -16.17 13.75 12.55
C VAL A 233 -16.55 15.11 11.99
N LYS A 234 -17.62 15.66 12.53
CA LYS A 234 -18.00 17.06 12.35
C LYS A 234 -17.34 17.91 13.43
N TYR A 235 -16.72 19.00 13.02
CA TYR A 235 -16.13 19.96 13.95
C TYR A 235 -17.11 21.11 14.18
N ILE A 236 -17.55 21.26 15.42
CA ILE A 236 -18.42 22.36 15.86
C ILE A 236 -17.51 23.53 16.23
N ARG A 237 -17.59 24.62 15.49
CA ARG A 237 -16.88 25.86 15.83
C ARG A 237 -17.63 26.58 16.95
N GLN A 238 -16.89 27.24 17.82
CA GLN A 238 -17.48 28.21 18.72
C GLN A 238 -17.81 29.46 17.90
N HIS A 239 -19.07 29.80 17.85
CA HIS A 239 -19.57 30.96 17.10
C HIS A 239 -19.72 32.20 17.96
N GLY A 240 -19.34 32.12 19.23
CA GLY A 240 -19.56 33.20 20.20
C GLY A 240 -21.01 33.28 20.68
N PRO A 241 -21.40 34.37 21.32
CA PRO A 241 -22.77 34.55 21.84
C PRO A 241 -23.79 34.62 20.67
N LEU A 242 -25.00 34.16 20.95
CA LEU A 242 -26.11 34.13 19.96
C LEU A 242 -26.42 35.50 19.34
N SER A 243 -26.13 36.58 20.05
CA SER A 243 -26.28 37.95 19.55
C SER A 243 -25.44 38.26 18.29
N ASN A 244 -24.36 37.50 18.06
CA ASN A 244 -23.47 37.66 16.89
C ASN A 244 -23.93 36.82 15.69
N TRP A 245 -25.00 36.02 15.85
CA TRP A 245 -25.58 35.20 14.79
C TRP A 245 -26.65 35.99 14.05
N LYS A 246 -26.27 36.78 13.09
CA LYS A 246 -27.17 37.47 12.16
C LYS A 246 -27.13 36.82 10.79
#